data_abcc9e6f78a3ef2ca2c003f5b66047fd
#
_entry.id   abcc9e6f78a3ef2ca2c003f5b66047fd
#
_cell.length_a   1.000
_cell.length_b   1.000
_cell.length_c   1.000
_cell.angle_alpha   90.00
_cell.angle_beta   90.00
_cell.angle_gamma   90.00
#
_symmetry.space_group_name_H-M   'P 1'
#
loop_
_entity.id
_entity.type
_entity.pdbx_description
1 polymer ?
#
loop_
_entity_poly.entity_id
_entity_poly.type
_entity_poly.pdbx_seq_one_letter_code
_entity_poly.pdbx_strand_id
1 'polypeptide(L)'
;MDFRLTARQEELRGAARELTEFIMKYELDCEENNGLPPRAHTEIRDAVLDSGLQAVNMPAEWGGAGLTILEQVTVQAELGRLTGALWDMVWRPANALSFCTPEQRERYLVPVIRGRRRDCYAVSEPEAGSDPQSIRTTATRADGGWVLNGEKWFVTVGDHADFMIVLAAAGEEGAPTLFLVDKDTPGIEMTRVPRWMHTFVYEHPEFTFTDVFVPQDAVLGEVGQGYDITRSWFTEERLMIAARTIGAAERALELARDWAVERRQFGSPIADFQLVQGMLADCAVDIAVNRAYTHQVAWEVDEGVADRKTLHAKAAIAKLAASEASGRVVDRCLQIFGGRGYDRSYPVERLYRELRVDRIWEGTSEIQRLIVAGELVKRGTGVLRMPSAG
;
A
#
# COMPACT_ATOMS: atom_id res chain seq x y z
N MET A 1 13.77 -13.37 23.08
CA MET A 1 13.24 -12.86 21.79
C MET A 1 13.71 -13.83 20.72
N ASP A 2 12.80 -14.41 19.96
CA ASP A 2 13.12 -15.32 18.85
C ASP A 2 12.85 -14.57 17.52
N PHE A 3 13.87 -14.44 16.69
CA PHE A 3 13.80 -13.75 15.41
C PHE A 3 13.59 -14.73 14.22
N ARG A 4 13.46 -16.02 14.51
CA ARG A 4 13.18 -17.01 13.46
C ARG A 4 11.72 -16.90 13.04
N LEU A 5 11.47 -17.10 11.76
CA LEU A 5 10.12 -17.26 11.28
C LEU A 5 9.51 -18.54 11.86
N THR A 6 8.25 -18.47 12.23
CA THR A 6 7.47 -19.67 12.60
C THR A 6 7.23 -20.54 11.37
N ALA A 7 6.86 -21.80 11.56
CA ALA A 7 6.50 -22.68 10.43
C ALA A 7 5.38 -22.07 9.58
N ARG A 8 4.40 -21.41 10.21
CA ARG A 8 3.30 -20.70 9.51
C ARG A 8 3.80 -19.53 8.68
N GLN A 9 4.70 -18.70 9.20
CA GLN A 9 5.29 -17.59 8.47
C GLN A 9 6.15 -18.07 7.29
N GLU A 10 6.89 -19.19 7.44
CA GLU A 10 7.64 -19.81 6.34
C GLU A 10 6.71 -20.33 5.23
N GLU A 11 5.60 -20.97 5.59
CA GLU A 11 4.58 -21.42 4.65
C GLU A 11 3.98 -20.24 3.87
N LEU A 12 3.56 -19.18 4.57
CA LEU A 12 3.00 -17.98 3.96
C LEU A 12 4.02 -17.28 3.05
N ARG A 13 5.28 -17.19 3.47
CA ARG A 13 6.36 -16.64 2.65
C ARG A 13 6.57 -17.46 1.38
N GLY A 14 6.55 -18.79 1.48
CA GLY A 14 6.67 -19.70 0.34
C GLY A 14 5.53 -19.50 -0.66
N ALA A 15 4.29 -19.53 -0.19
CA ALA A 15 3.10 -19.32 -1.03
C ALA A 15 3.10 -17.92 -1.69
N ALA A 16 3.47 -16.88 -0.94
CA ALA A 16 3.56 -15.53 -1.48
C ALA A 16 4.68 -15.41 -2.54
N ARG A 17 5.80 -16.09 -2.35
CA ARG A 17 6.90 -16.14 -3.33
C ARG A 17 6.48 -16.85 -4.61
N GLU A 18 5.85 -18.01 -4.53
CA GLU A 18 5.36 -18.75 -5.70
C GLU A 18 4.37 -17.91 -6.51
N LEU A 19 3.42 -17.26 -5.83
CA LEU A 19 2.48 -16.35 -6.47
C LEU A 19 3.18 -15.15 -7.11
N THR A 20 4.16 -14.56 -6.42
CA THR A 20 4.97 -13.44 -6.94
C THR A 20 5.72 -13.84 -8.20
N GLU A 21 6.37 -14.99 -8.23
CA GLU A 21 7.09 -15.52 -9.40
C GLU A 21 6.13 -15.81 -10.57
N PHE A 22 4.93 -16.26 -10.29
CA PHE A 22 3.89 -16.42 -11.31
C PHE A 22 3.48 -15.07 -11.92
N ILE A 23 3.17 -14.06 -11.09
CA ILE A 23 2.72 -12.73 -11.53
C ILE A 23 3.86 -11.99 -12.24
N MET A 24 5.11 -12.17 -11.83
CA MET A 24 6.30 -11.51 -12.40
C MET A 24 6.44 -11.72 -13.92
N LYS A 25 5.89 -12.80 -14.46
CA LYS A 25 5.88 -13.10 -15.90
C LYS A 25 5.12 -12.06 -16.73
N TYR A 26 4.22 -11.31 -16.10
CA TYR A 26 3.37 -10.31 -16.74
C TYR A 26 3.89 -8.87 -16.60
N GLU A 27 5.05 -8.66 -15.97
CA GLU A 27 5.58 -7.30 -15.73
C GLU A 27 5.84 -6.53 -17.03
N LEU A 28 6.43 -7.17 -18.04
CA LEU A 28 6.68 -6.53 -19.35
C LEU A 28 5.38 -6.27 -20.09
N ASP A 29 4.44 -7.21 -20.07
CA ASP A 29 3.13 -7.02 -20.69
C ASP A 29 2.39 -5.83 -20.06
N CYS A 30 2.48 -5.69 -18.74
CA CYS A 30 1.90 -4.56 -18.01
C CYS A 30 2.56 -3.23 -18.41
N GLU A 31 3.90 -3.19 -18.46
CA GLU A 31 4.66 -1.99 -18.84
C GLU A 31 4.36 -1.56 -20.29
N GLU A 32 4.33 -2.50 -21.24
CA GLU A 32 4.15 -2.21 -22.66
C GLU A 32 2.73 -1.82 -23.03
N ASN A 33 1.73 -2.34 -22.30
CA ASN A 33 0.31 -2.06 -22.56
C ASN A 33 -0.26 -0.97 -21.65
N ASN A 34 0.54 -0.38 -20.76
CA ASN A 34 0.08 0.55 -19.72
C ASN A 34 -1.08 -0.03 -18.91
N GLY A 35 -0.88 -1.22 -18.36
CA GLY A 35 -1.86 -2.05 -17.65
C GLY A 35 -1.89 -3.48 -18.19
N LEU A 36 -2.66 -4.36 -17.54
CA LEU A 36 -2.72 -5.76 -17.95
C LEU A 36 -3.74 -6.00 -19.06
N PRO A 37 -3.41 -6.80 -20.08
CA PRO A 37 -4.41 -7.34 -21.01
C PRO A 37 -5.48 -8.14 -20.25
N PRO A 38 -6.77 -8.13 -20.71
CA PRO A 38 -7.86 -8.79 -19.99
C PRO A 38 -7.62 -10.27 -19.65
N ARG A 39 -6.95 -11.01 -20.55
CA ARG A 39 -6.60 -12.40 -20.32
C ARG A 39 -5.63 -12.56 -19.15
N ALA A 40 -4.54 -11.78 -19.14
CA ALA A 40 -3.55 -11.81 -18.06
C ALA A 40 -4.18 -11.42 -16.72
N HIS A 41 -5.04 -10.40 -16.71
CA HIS A 41 -5.80 -10.00 -15.52
C HIS A 41 -6.64 -11.16 -14.96
N THR A 42 -7.34 -11.93 -15.81
CA THR A 42 -8.13 -13.08 -15.37
C THR A 42 -7.25 -14.19 -14.83
N GLU A 43 -6.15 -14.55 -15.53
CA GLU A 43 -5.22 -15.59 -15.11
C GLU A 43 -4.58 -15.28 -13.74
N ILE A 44 -4.18 -14.03 -13.50
CA ILE A 44 -3.62 -13.59 -12.22
C ILE A 44 -4.70 -13.62 -11.13
N ARG A 45 -5.90 -13.10 -11.39
CA ARG A 45 -7.01 -13.13 -10.42
C ARG A 45 -7.31 -14.56 -9.96
N ASP A 46 -7.37 -15.51 -10.89
CA ASP A 46 -7.67 -16.90 -10.58
C ASP A 46 -6.53 -17.52 -9.75
N ALA A 47 -5.27 -17.26 -10.09
CA ALA A 47 -4.12 -17.70 -9.30
C ALA A 47 -4.11 -17.08 -7.88
N VAL A 48 -4.52 -15.84 -7.73
CA VAL A 48 -4.66 -15.19 -6.40
C VAL A 48 -5.74 -15.89 -5.58
N LEU A 49 -6.89 -16.20 -6.17
CA LEU A 49 -7.96 -16.95 -5.49
C LEU A 49 -7.51 -18.36 -5.08
N ASP A 50 -6.80 -19.05 -5.95
CA ASP A 50 -6.28 -20.41 -5.67
C ASP A 50 -5.21 -20.38 -4.56
N SER A 51 -4.42 -19.32 -4.46
CA SER A 51 -3.40 -19.16 -3.41
C SER A 51 -3.98 -18.89 -2.02
N GLY A 52 -5.20 -18.37 -1.92
CA GLY A 52 -5.83 -17.95 -0.66
C GLY A 52 -5.20 -16.68 -0.04
N LEU A 53 -4.38 -15.93 -0.79
CA LEU A 53 -3.70 -14.73 -0.29
C LEU A 53 -4.48 -13.43 -0.52
N GLN A 54 -5.69 -13.49 -1.07
CA GLN A 54 -6.59 -12.33 -1.14
C GLN A 54 -7.21 -12.04 0.24
N ALA A 55 -7.54 -10.77 0.48
CA ALA A 55 -8.24 -10.32 1.69
C ALA A 55 -7.59 -10.83 2.99
N VAL A 56 -6.25 -10.88 3.02
CA VAL A 56 -5.46 -11.38 4.17
C VAL A 56 -5.71 -10.61 5.46
N ASN A 57 -6.14 -9.35 5.35
CA ASN A 57 -6.45 -8.45 6.46
C ASN A 57 -7.89 -8.59 7.01
N MET A 58 -8.74 -9.39 6.36
CA MET A 58 -10.12 -9.57 6.81
C MET A 58 -10.28 -10.85 7.62
N PRO A 59 -11.16 -10.87 8.65
CA PRO A 59 -11.40 -12.03 9.50
C PRO A 59 -11.81 -13.29 8.72
N ALA A 60 -11.37 -14.45 9.19
CA ALA A 60 -11.71 -15.74 8.59
C ALA A 60 -13.22 -16.02 8.59
N GLU A 61 -13.93 -15.56 9.62
CA GLU A 61 -15.39 -15.67 9.73
C GLU A 61 -16.16 -14.93 8.63
N TRP A 62 -15.52 -13.95 7.97
CA TRP A 62 -16.08 -13.24 6.81
C TRP A 62 -15.57 -13.79 5.49
N GLY A 63 -14.68 -14.76 5.54
CA GLY A 63 -14.06 -15.41 4.38
C GLY A 63 -12.70 -14.86 3.98
N GLY A 64 -12.11 -13.95 4.78
CA GLY A 64 -10.73 -13.51 4.63
C GLY A 64 -9.73 -14.54 5.20
N ALA A 65 -8.43 -14.29 5.05
CA ALA A 65 -7.41 -15.18 5.60
C ALA A 65 -7.07 -14.91 7.09
N GLY A 66 -7.47 -13.77 7.64
CA GLY A 66 -7.31 -13.41 9.05
C GLY A 66 -5.86 -13.39 9.52
N LEU A 67 -4.94 -12.95 8.68
CA LEU A 67 -3.52 -12.90 9.01
C LEU A 67 -3.22 -11.81 10.04
N THR A 68 -2.30 -12.10 10.96
CA THR A 68 -1.71 -11.09 11.85
C THR A 68 -0.93 -10.04 11.06
N ILE A 69 -0.63 -8.89 11.65
CA ILE A 69 0.14 -7.84 10.97
C ILE A 69 1.54 -8.33 10.58
N LEU A 70 2.19 -9.12 11.42
CA LEU A 70 3.50 -9.70 11.12
C LEU A 70 3.44 -10.72 9.95
N GLU A 71 2.38 -11.52 9.88
CA GLU A 71 2.13 -12.42 8.76
C GLU A 71 1.86 -11.64 7.46
N GLN A 72 1.05 -10.57 7.52
CA GLN A 72 0.81 -9.68 6.39
C GLN A 72 2.10 -9.00 5.91
N VAL A 73 2.95 -8.50 6.81
CA VAL A 73 4.28 -7.94 6.49
C VAL A 73 5.14 -8.97 5.75
N THR A 74 5.10 -10.23 6.17
CA THR A 74 5.85 -11.32 5.51
C THR A 74 5.36 -11.53 4.08
N VAL A 75 4.05 -11.59 3.85
CA VAL A 75 3.44 -11.71 2.52
C VAL A 75 3.74 -10.48 1.65
N GLN A 76 3.56 -9.28 2.19
CA GLN A 76 3.76 -8.03 1.47
C GLN A 76 5.22 -7.80 1.06
N ALA A 77 6.19 -8.30 1.81
CA ALA A 77 7.59 -8.24 1.42
C ALA A 77 7.88 -9.06 0.15
N GLU A 78 7.26 -10.23 0.00
CA GLU A 78 7.40 -11.02 -1.23
C GLU A 78 6.66 -10.36 -2.41
N LEU A 79 5.42 -9.91 -2.22
CA LEU A 79 4.64 -9.21 -3.26
C LEU A 79 5.31 -7.91 -3.72
N GLY A 80 5.98 -7.19 -2.82
CA GLY A 80 6.71 -5.96 -3.12
C GLY A 80 7.86 -6.14 -4.13
N ARG A 81 8.27 -7.37 -4.45
CA ARG A 81 9.23 -7.68 -5.49
C ARG A 81 8.71 -7.44 -6.92
N LEU A 82 7.38 -7.32 -7.09
CA LEU A 82 6.72 -7.05 -8.36
C LEU A 82 6.90 -5.59 -8.81
N THR A 83 6.98 -5.37 -10.13
CA THR A 83 6.90 -4.04 -10.75
C THR A 83 5.51 -3.79 -11.35
N GLY A 84 5.23 -2.55 -11.79
CA GLY A 84 3.94 -2.18 -12.37
C GLY A 84 2.80 -2.16 -11.34
N ALA A 85 3.15 -2.06 -10.06
CA ALA A 85 2.21 -2.21 -8.95
C ALA A 85 1.37 -3.50 -9.03
N LEU A 86 1.87 -4.56 -9.69
CA LEU A 86 1.18 -5.84 -9.84
C LEU A 86 0.89 -6.54 -8.50
N TRP A 87 1.54 -6.12 -7.42
CA TRP A 87 1.20 -6.54 -6.06
C TRP A 87 -0.26 -6.20 -5.68
N ASP A 88 -0.88 -5.18 -6.29
CA ASP A 88 -2.27 -4.80 -6.03
C ASP A 88 -3.29 -5.77 -6.66
N MET A 89 -2.84 -6.67 -7.56
CA MET A 89 -3.65 -7.80 -8.00
C MET A 89 -3.96 -8.79 -6.85
N VAL A 90 -3.14 -8.80 -5.79
CA VAL A 90 -3.39 -9.55 -4.55
C VAL A 90 -4.10 -8.60 -3.58
N TRP A 91 -5.39 -8.41 -3.82
CA TRP A 91 -6.17 -7.35 -3.18
C TRP A 91 -6.37 -7.54 -1.69
N ARG A 92 -6.34 -6.43 -0.99
CA ARG A 92 -6.71 -6.28 0.40
C ARG A 92 -7.88 -5.29 0.48
N PRO A 93 -9.11 -5.72 0.87
CA PRO A 93 -10.22 -4.80 1.07
C PRO A 93 -9.82 -3.68 2.04
N ALA A 94 -10.29 -2.45 1.80
CA ALA A 94 -10.02 -1.35 2.71
C ALA A 94 -10.48 -1.70 4.14
N ASN A 95 -9.62 -1.49 5.15
CA ASN A 95 -9.96 -1.79 6.55
C ASN A 95 -11.20 -1.06 7.05
N ALA A 96 -11.55 0.07 6.43
CA ALA A 96 -12.80 0.77 6.70
C ALA A 96 -14.02 -0.14 6.54
N LEU A 97 -13.99 -1.12 5.65
CA LEU A 97 -15.09 -2.07 5.45
C LEU A 97 -15.33 -3.00 6.64
N SER A 98 -14.43 -3.09 7.60
CA SER A 98 -14.67 -3.78 8.88
C SER A 98 -15.73 -3.09 9.75
N PHE A 99 -16.05 -1.82 9.47
CA PHE A 99 -17.10 -1.06 10.12
C PHE A 99 -18.47 -1.20 9.45
N CYS A 100 -18.60 -2.05 8.43
CA CYS A 100 -19.87 -2.35 7.77
C CYS A 100 -20.89 -2.95 8.74
N THR A 101 -22.17 -2.52 8.62
CA THR A 101 -23.28 -3.27 9.18
C THR A 101 -23.34 -4.67 8.56
N PRO A 102 -24.10 -5.62 9.13
CA PRO A 102 -24.27 -6.95 8.51
C PRO A 102 -24.77 -6.85 7.05
N GLU A 103 -25.70 -5.96 6.77
CA GLU A 103 -26.28 -5.75 5.44
C GLU A 103 -25.26 -5.15 4.47
N GLN A 104 -24.52 -4.12 4.91
CA GLN A 104 -23.43 -3.54 4.12
C GLN A 104 -22.32 -4.56 3.86
N ARG A 105 -22.00 -5.41 4.84
CA ARG A 105 -20.98 -6.45 4.69
C ARG A 105 -21.34 -7.43 3.58
N GLU A 106 -22.58 -7.93 3.57
CA GLU A 106 -23.04 -8.84 2.52
C GLU A 106 -23.07 -8.19 1.13
N ARG A 107 -23.40 -6.89 1.07
CA ARG A 107 -23.49 -6.16 -0.20
C ARG A 107 -22.12 -5.73 -0.75
N TYR A 108 -21.19 -5.31 0.11
CA TYR A 108 -19.94 -4.70 -0.28
C TYR A 108 -18.72 -5.58 0.05
N LEU A 109 -18.48 -5.94 1.31
CA LEU A 109 -17.25 -6.58 1.74
C LEU A 109 -17.13 -8.04 1.26
N VAL A 110 -18.15 -8.87 1.48
CA VAL A 110 -18.11 -10.29 1.11
C VAL A 110 -17.87 -10.49 -0.39
N PRO A 111 -18.50 -9.73 -1.31
CA PRO A 111 -18.15 -9.79 -2.73
C PRO A 111 -16.70 -9.38 -3.04
N VAL A 112 -16.13 -8.39 -2.32
CA VAL A 112 -14.72 -8.01 -2.48
C VAL A 112 -13.80 -9.15 -2.04
N ILE A 113 -14.02 -9.74 -0.86
CA ILE A 113 -13.24 -10.89 -0.37
C ILE A 113 -13.22 -12.01 -1.41
N ARG A 114 -14.35 -12.26 -2.08
CA ARG A 114 -14.51 -13.32 -3.10
C ARG A 114 -14.03 -12.92 -4.50
N GLY A 115 -13.42 -11.74 -4.66
CA GLY A 115 -12.96 -11.23 -5.96
C GLY A 115 -14.07 -10.98 -6.99
N ARG A 116 -15.31 -10.74 -6.53
CA ARG A 116 -16.47 -10.45 -7.37
C ARG A 116 -16.77 -8.96 -7.51
N ARG A 117 -16.28 -8.16 -6.58
CA ARG A 117 -16.32 -6.69 -6.60
C ARG A 117 -14.97 -6.14 -6.19
N ARG A 118 -14.72 -4.89 -6.54
CA ARG A 118 -13.52 -4.16 -6.16
C ARG A 118 -13.91 -2.84 -5.50
N ASP A 119 -13.29 -2.54 -4.37
CA ASP A 119 -13.40 -1.26 -3.67
C ASP A 119 -12.29 -0.28 -4.08
N CYS A 120 -12.57 1.00 -3.93
CA CYS A 120 -11.55 2.05 -3.90
C CYS A 120 -11.84 3.06 -2.80
N TYR A 121 -10.79 3.76 -2.34
CA TYR A 121 -10.88 4.69 -1.23
C TYR A 121 -10.65 6.12 -1.71
N ALA A 122 -11.67 6.97 -1.65
CA ALA A 122 -11.69 8.33 -2.18
C ALA A 122 -11.60 9.36 -1.03
N VAL A 123 -10.37 9.73 -0.65
CA VAL A 123 -10.06 10.67 0.46
C VAL A 123 -9.52 11.98 -0.07
N SER A 124 -8.43 11.93 -0.85
CA SER A 124 -7.69 13.12 -1.31
C SER A 124 -8.51 13.99 -2.25
N GLU A 125 -8.27 15.30 -2.19
CA GLU A 125 -8.91 16.31 -3.03
C GLU A 125 -7.85 17.26 -3.60
N PRO A 126 -8.17 18.12 -4.58
CA PRO A 126 -7.21 19.07 -5.15
C PRO A 126 -6.42 19.85 -4.09
N GLU A 127 -7.06 20.27 -3.03
CA GLU A 127 -6.50 21.09 -1.97
C GLU A 127 -6.32 20.37 -0.63
N ALA A 128 -6.74 19.09 -0.53
CA ALA A 128 -6.67 18.28 0.69
C ALA A 128 -5.91 16.97 0.45
N GLY A 129 -4.57 17.04 0.45
CA GLY A 129 -3.67 15.88 0.35
C GLY A 129 -3.04 15.55 1.71
N SER A 130 -1.97 16.27 2.06
CA SER A 130 -1.27 16.08 3.35
C SER A 130 -2.10 16.49 4.58
N ASP A 131 -3.10 17.33 4.39
CA ASP A 131 -4.10 17.70 5.39
C ASP A 131 -5.49 17.14 5.01
N PRO A 132 -5.82 15.91 5.40
CA PRO A 132 -7.09 15.29 5.07
C PRO A 132 -8.27 15.85 5.87
N GLN A 133 -8.05 16.81 6.79
CA GLN A 133 -9.13 17.51 7.52
C GLN A 133 -9.68 18.69 6.69
N SER A 134 -8.93 19.16 5.71
CA SER A 134 -9.32 20.29 4.83
C SER A 134 -10.20 19.86 3.65
N ILE A 135 -10.90 18.72 3.75
CA ILE A 135 -11.80 18.23 2.68
C ILE A 135 -12.92 19.23 2.41
N ARG A 136 -13.29 19.36 1.13
CA ARG A 136 -14.36 20.23 0.65
C ARG A 136 -15.54 19.47 0.03
N THR A 137 -15.37 18.18 -0.25
CA THR A 137 -16.51 17.33 -0.67
C THR A 137 -17.54 17.33 0.45
N THR A 138 -18.77 17.73 0.14
CA THR A 138 -19.87 17.84 1.08
C THR A 138 -20.86 16.71 0.94
N ALA A 139 -21.55 16.38 2.03
CA ALA A 139 -22.70 15.50 2.06
C ALA A 139 -23.85 16.23 2.76
N THR A 140 -24.82 16.73 1.99
CA THR A 140 -25.98 17.49 2.51
C THR A 140 -27.15 16.54 2.75
N ARG A 141 -27.85 16.71 3.87
CA ARG A 141 -29.07 15.94 4.19
C ARG A 141 -30.14 16.16 3.13
N ALA A 142 -30.76 15.06 2.68
CA ALA A 142 -31.91 15.04 1.80
C ALA A 142 -32.95 14.04 2.32
N ASP A 143 -34.14 14.06 1.75
CA ASP A 143 -35.18 13.10 2.11
C ASP A 143 -34.71 11.67 1.79
N GLY A 144 -34.70 10.83 2.79
CA GLY A 144 -34.24 9.43 2.68
C GLY A 144 -32.73 9.20 2.57
N GLY A 145 -31.88 10.25 2.62
CA GLY A 145 -30.43 10.06 2.48
C GLY A 145 -29.59 11.33 2.48
N TRP A 146 -28.60 11.35 1.59
CA TRP A 146 -27.62 12.41 1.44
C TRP A 146 -27.36 12.73 -0.02
N VAL A 147 -26.96 13.96 -0.30
CA VAL A 147 -26.48 14.42 -1.61
C VAL A 147 -25.02 14.80 -1.49
N LEU A 148 -24.15 14.15 -2.25
CA LEU A 148 -22.71 14.39 -2.26
C LEU A 148 -22.36 15.32 -3.41
N ASN A 149 -21.51 16.33 -3.14
CA ASN A 149 -20.94 17.24 -4.13
C ASN A 149 -19.45 17.49 -3.82
N GLY A 150 -18.59 17.44 -4.84
CA GLY A 150 -17.16 17.72 -4.69
C GLY A 150 -16.28 16.98 -5.70
N GLU A 151 -15.00 16.89 -5.38
CA GLU A 151 -14.00 16.26 -6.22
C GLU A 151 -13.11 15.31 -5.40
N LYS A 152 -12.67 14.21 -6.01
CA LYS A 152 -11.71 13.28 -5.41
C LYS A 152 -10.58 12.97 -6.39
N TRP A 153 -9.35 13.08 -5.88
CA TRP A 153 -8.12 12.88 -6.65
C TRP A 153 -7.33 11.67 -6.16
N PHE A 154 -6.54 11.08 -7.05
CA PHE A 154 -5.67 9.94 -6.76
C PHE A 154 -6.44 8.74 -6.20
N VAL A 155 -7.62 8.46 -6.77
CA VAL A 155 -8.46 7.35 -6.32
C VAL A 155 -7.89 6.04 -6.86
N THR A 156 -7.04 5.40 -6.08
CA THR A 156 -6.39 4.13 -6.42
C THR A 156 -7.43 3.08 -6.80
N VAL A 157 -7.22 2.36 -7.94
CA VAL A 157 -8.16 1.37 -8.49
C VAL A 157 -9.48 1.97 -9.00
N GLY A 158 -9.64 3.29 -9.01
CA GLY A 158 -10.90 3.95 -9.35
C GLY A 158 -11.42 3.65 -10.76
N ASP A 159 -10.54 3.29 -11.70
CA ASP A 159 -10.89 2.83 -13.06
C ASP A 159 -11.59 1.45 -13.05
N HIS A 160 -11.19 0.54 -12.16
CA HIS A 160 -11.69 -0.84 -12.03
C HIS A 160 -12.66 -1.07 -10.87
N ALA A 161 -12.78 -0.13 -9.93
CA ALA A 161 -13.65 -0.28 -8.78
C ALA A 161 -15.14 -0.38 -9.17
N ASP A 162 -15.90 -1.15 -8.39
CA ASP A 162 -17.35 -1.26 -8.48
C ASP A 162 -18.06 -0.28 -7.54
N PHE A 163 -17.38 0.10 -6.45
CA PHE A 163 -17.88 1.10 -5.49
C PHE A 163 -16.74 1.85 -4.83
N MET A 164 -17.07 2.99 -4.26
CA MET A 164 -16.14 3.90 -3.60
C MET A 164 -16.46 4.03 -2.11
N ILE A 165 -15.44 4.13 -1.28
CA ILE A 165 -15.53 4.61 0.11
C ILE A 165 -15.16 6.09 0.07
N VAL A 166 -16.16 6.97 0.12
CA VAL A 166 -16.01 8.41 -0.07
C VAL A 166 -15.99 9.12 1.27
N LEU A 167 -14.90 9.85 1.57
CA LEU A 167 -14.85 10.74 2.74
C LEU A 167 -15.44 12.10 2.36
N ALA A 168 -16.50 12.53 3.07
CA ALA A 168 -17.15 13.82 2.86
C ALA A 168 -17.47 14.52 4.18
N ALA A 169 -17.57 15.84 4.13
CA ALA A 169 -18.02 16.70 5.23
C ALA A 169 -19.56 16.66 5.30
N ALA A 170 -20.11 15.97 6.30
CA ALA A 170 -21.53 15.70 6.41
C ALA A 170 -22.26 16.72 7.29
N GLY A 171 -23.44 17.14 6.82
CA GLY A 171 -24.32 18.07 7.53
C GLY A 171 -23.78 19.49 7.65
N GLU A 172 -24.46 20.35 8.41
CA GLU A 172 -24.09 21.76 8.62
C GLU A 172 -22.77 21.91 9.40
N GLU A 173 -22.45 20.96 10.28
CA GLU A 173 -21.22 20.97 11.08
C GLU A 173 -19.98 20.49 10.27
N GLY A 174 -20.18 19.99 9.06
CA GLY A 174 -19.08 19.50 8.22
C GLY A 174 -18.36 18.26 8.81
N ALA A 175 -19.10 17.40 9.50
CA ALA A 175 -18.53 16.25 10.21
C ALA A 175 -17.95 15.21 9.24
N PRO A 176 -16.63 14.87 9.30
CA PRO A 176 -16.02 13.91 8.38
C PRO A 176 -16.69 12.54 8.46
N THR A 177 -17.29 12.09 7.38
CA THR A 177 -18.13 10.88 7.32
C THR A 177 -17.75 10.07 6.09
N LEU A 178 -17.75 8.74 6.22
CA LEU A 178 -17.54 7.82 5.11
C LEU A 178 -18.86 7.34 4.53
N PHE A 179 -18.93 7.29 3.21
CA PHE A 179 -20.08 6.82 2.45
C PHE A 179 -19.67 5.68 1.49
N LEU A 180 -20.46 4.63 1.45
CA LEU A 180 -20.36 3.56 0.45
C LEU A 180 -21.19 3.98 -0.77
N VAL A 181 -20.54 4.18 -1.90
CA VAL A 181 -21.16 4.72 -3.11
C VAL A 181 -20.85 3.81 -4.28
N ASP A 182 -21.87 3.20 -4.88
CA ASP A 182 -21.70 2.42 -6.12
C ASP A 182 -21.23 3.36 -7.25
N LYS A 183 -20.20 2.94 -8.02
CA LYS A 183 -19.54 3.82 -9.01
C LYS A 183 -20.43 4.27 -10.15
N ASP A 184 -21.48 3.50 -10.46
CA ASP A 184 -22.47 3.81 -11.49
C ASP A 184 -23.60 4.73 -11.00
N THR A 185 -23.51 5.24 -9.75
CA THR A 185 -24.49 6.19 -9.21
C THR A 185 -24.50 7.47 -10.08
N PRO A 186 -25.69 7.93 -10.52
CA PRO A 186 -25.80 9.15 -11.32
C PRO A 186 -25.14 10.35 -10.65
N GLY A 187 -24.41 11.16 -11.44
CA GLY A 187 -23.69 12.33 -10.96
C GLY A 187 -22.21 12.07 -10.64
N ILE A 188 -21.73 10.83 -10.73
CA ILE A 188 -20.30 10.49 -10.62
C ILE A 188 -19.69 10.50 -12.03
N GLU A 189 -18.63 11.28 -12.19
CA GLU A 189 -17.88 11.35 -13.44
C GLU A 189 -16.38 11.15 -13.17
N MET A 190 -15.75 10.23 -13.92
CA MET A 190 -14.29 10.12 -13.97
C MET A 190 -13.77 11.17 -14.95
N THR A 191 -13.25 12.27 -14.39
CA THR A 191 -12.91 13.47 -15.17
C THR A 191 -11.53 13.40 -15.79
N ARG A 192 -10.62 12.65 -15.17
CA ARG A 192 -9.24 12.55 -15.65
C ARG A 192 -8.56 11.27 -15.18
N VAL A 193 -7.71 10.72 -16.05
CA VAL A 193 -6.74 9.68 -15.72
C VAL A 193 -5.33 10.26 -15.94
N PRO A 194 -4.61 10.68 -14.88
CA PRO A 194 -3.27 11.24 -15.04
C PRO A 194 -2.27 10.20 -15.56
N ARG A 195 -1.21 10.68 -16.24
CA ARG A 195 -0.07 9.83 -16.61
C ARG A 195 1.00 9.92 -15.53
N TRP A 196 1.38 8.76 -15.03
CA TRP A 196 2.30 8.64 -13.91
C TRP A 196 3.76 8.44 -14.33
N MET A 197 4.68 8.52 -13.38
CA MET A 197 6.11 8.29 -13.60
C MET A 197 6.41 6.82 -13.94
N HIS A 198 5.61 5.90 -13.45
CA HIS A 198 5.68 4.46 -13.75
C HIS A 198 4.31 3.92 -14.14
N THR A 199 4.28 2.72 -14.70
CA THR A 199 3.05 2.03 -15.06
C THR A 199 2.39 1.42 -13.83
N PHE A 200 1.09 1.58 -13.70
CA PHE A 200 0.26 0.91 -12.70
C PHE A 200 -0.63 -0.13 -13.37
N VAL A 201 -0.84 -1.26 -12.70
CA VAL A 201 -1.84 -2.25 -13.12
C VAL A 201 -3.26 -1.68 -13.08
N TYR A 202 -3.51 -0.77 -12.13
CA TYR A 202 -4.74 -0.01 -11.97
C TYR A 202 -4.42 1.49 -11.90
N GLU A 203 -5.28 2.30 -12.51
CA GLU A 203 -5.08 3.74 -12.53
C GLU A 203 -5.51 4.42 -11.22
N HIS A 204 -5.14 5.71 -11.10
CA HIS A 204 -5.51 6.57 -9.98
C HIS A 204 -6.25 7.79 -10.51
N PRO A 205 -7.49 7.62 -11.01
CA PRO A 205 -8.25 8.69 -11.63
C PRO A 205 -8.70 9.77 -10.66
N GLU A 206 -9.16 10.87 -11.25
CA GLU A 206 -9.84 11.98 -10.62
C GLU A 206 -11.34 11.87 -10.88
N PHE A 207 -12.16 12.15 -9.87
CA PHE A 207 -13.61 12.07 -9.95
C PHE A 207 -14.28 13.37 -9.52
N THR A 208 -15.39 13.70 -10.18
CA THR A 208 -16.32 14.76 -9.75
C THR A 208 -17.64 14.13 -9.33
N PHE A 209 -18.20 14.64 -8.27
CA PHE A 209 -19.51 14.29 -7.72
C PHE A 209 -20.43 15.49 -7.86
N THR A 210 -21.50 15.36 -8.63
CA THR A 210 -22.49 16.41 -8.85
C THR A 210 -23.88 15.89 -8.49
N ASP A 211 -24.44 16.39 -7.39
CA ASP A 211 -25.74 16.00 -6.88
C ASP A 211 -25.93 14.48 -6.73
N VAL A 212 -24.90 13.78 -6.28
CA VAL A 212 -24.89 12.33 -6.12
C VAL A 212 -25.74 11.94 -4.91
N PHE A 213 -26.92 11.41 -5.14
CA PHE A 213 -27.79 10.91 -4.08
C PHE A 213 -27.34 9.54 -3.59
N VAL A 214 -27.19 9.39 -2.27
CA VAL A 214 -26.97 8.12 -1.59
C VAL A 214 -27.98 7.92 -0.46
N PRO A 215 -28.50 6.70 -0.25
CA PRO A 215 -29.48 6.44 0.80
C PRO A 215 -28.86 6.56 2.20
N GLN A 216 -29.70 6.63 3.24
CA GLN A 216 -29.26 6.79 4.62
C GLN A 216 -28.33 5.68 5.10
N ASP A 217 -28.53 4.46 4.62
CA ASP A 217 -27.75 3.27 4.92
C ASP A 217 -26.41 3.19 4.15
N ALA A 218 -26.08 4.19 3.33
CA ALA A 218 -24.77 4.33 2.71
C ALA A 218 -23.66 4.80 3.67
N VAL A 219 -24.02 5.34 4.84
CA VAL A 219 -23.03 5.77 5.86
C VAL A 219 -22.27 4.56 6.38
N LEU A 220 -20.95 4.59 6.26
CA LEU A 220 -20.05 3.56 6.82
C LEU A 220 -19.61 3.98 8.23
N GLY A 221 -19.95 3.19 9.23
CA GLY A 221 -19.83 3.56 10.63
C GLY A 221 -20.90 4.58 11.03
N GLU A 222 -20.52 5.63 11.75
CA GLU A 222 -21.41 6.70 12.18
C GLU A 222 -21.04 8.04 11.56
N VAL A 223 -22.01 8.95 11.47
CA VAL A 223 -21.76 10.34 11.02
C VAL A 223 -20.72 10.99 11.95
N GLY A 224 -19.65 11.55 11.35
CA GLY A 224 -18.54 12.17 12.08
C GLY A 224 -17.39 11.23 12.43
N GLN A 225 -17.52 9.92 12.26
CA GLN A 225 -16.45 8.96 12.55
C GLN A 225 -15.49 8.72 11.38
N GLY A 226 -15.76 9.28 10.20
CA GLY A 226 -15.04 8.98 8.98
C GLY A 226 -13.53 9.19 9.09
N TYR A 227 -13.10 10.26 9.77
CA TYR A 227 -11.68 10.53 9.94
C TYR A 227 -10.99 9.54 10.90
N ASP A 228 -11.66 9.13 12.00
CA ASP A 228 -11.10 8.16 12.94
C ASP A 228 -10.98 6.77 12.33
N ILE A 229 -11.94 6.36 11.50
CA ILE A 229 -11.89 5.12 10.71
C ILE A 229 -10.72 5.18 9.73
N THR A 230 -10.61 6.24 8.93
CA THR A 230 -9.51 6.44 7.98
C THR A 230 -8.14 6.41 8.69
N ARG A 231 -8.03 7.06 9.84
CA ARG A 231 -6.78 7.12 10.61
C ARG A 231 -6.38 5.79 11.22
N SER A 232 -7.33 4.90 11.55
CA SER A 232 -7.01 3.56 12.05
C SER A 232 -6.31 2.71 10.99
N TRP A 233 -6.67 2.86 9.73
CA TRP A 233 -6.06 2.19 8.59
C TRP A 233 -4.61 2.61 8.33
N PHE A 234 -4.25 3.87 8.54
CA PHE A 234 -2.91 4.38 8.23
C PHE A 234 -1.78 3.67 8.97
N THR A 235 -1.98 3.15 10.17
CA THR A 235 -0.93 2.44 10.92
C THR A 235 -0.55 1.14 10.22
N GLU A 236 -1.54 0.35 9.83
CA GLU A 236 -1.35 -0.89 9.11
C GLU A 236 -0.74 -0.64 7.72
N GLU A 237 -1.31 0.28 6.92
CA GLU A 237 -0.84 0.53 5.57
C GLU A 237 0.60 1.04 5.52
N ARG A 238 1.04 1.83 6.49
CA ARG A 238 2.45 2.22 6.60
C ARG A 238 3.39 1.04 6.78
N LEU A 239 2.99 0.02 7.53
CA LEU A 239 3.78 -1.21 7.70
C LEU A 239 3.77 -2.04 6.41
N MET A 240 2.65 -2.08 5.68
CA MET A 240 2.58 -2.76 4.39
C MET A 240 3.48 -2.07 3.35
N ILE A 241 3.48 -0.74 3.29
CA ILE A 241 4.41 0.01 2.42
C ILE A 241 5.86 -0.26 2.82
N ALA A 242 6.19 -0.23 4.10
CA ALA A 242 7.54 -0.54 4.55
C ALA A 242 7.98 -1.95 4.10
N ALA A 243 7.10 -2.94 4.23
CA ALA A 243 7.37 -4.31 3.81
C ALA A 243 7.56 -4.42 2.29
N ARG A 244 6.64 -3.83 1.49
CA ARG A 244 6.73 -3.84 0.02
C ARG A 244 8.00 -3.18 -0.49
N THR A 245 8.36 -2.01 0.02
CA THR A 245 9.57 -1.30 -0.42
C THR A 245 10.85 -2.06 -0.07
N ILE A 246 10.87 -2.77 1.06
CA ILE A 246 12.00 -3.65 1.42
C ILE A 246 12.11 -4.83 0.44
N GLY A 247 10.99 -5.46 0.08
CA GLY A 247 10.96 -6.54 -0.91
C GLY A 247 11.44 -6.11 -2.29
N ALA A 248 11.00 -4.93 -2.75
CA ALA A 248 11.49 -4.32 -4.00
C ALA A 248 12.99 -4.02 -3.96
N ALA A 249 13.48 -3.46 -2.85
CA ALA A 249 14.90 -3.17 -2.65
C ALA A 249 15.75 -4.44 -2.63
N GLU A 250 15.25 -5.52 -2.01
CA GLU A 250 15.93 -6.82 -1.99
C GLU A 250 16.07 -7.41 -3.39
N ARG A 251 14.99 -7.39 -4.18
CA ARG A 251 15.05 -7.80 -5.60
C ARG A 251 16.06 -6.96 -6.40
N ALA A 252 16.06 -5.65 -6.22
CA ALA A 252 17.01 -4.77 -6.89
C ALA A 252 18.46 -5.13 -6.54
N LEU A 253 18.73 -5.42 -5.25
CA LEU A 253 20.06 -5.86 -4.79
C LEU A 253 20.47 -7.22 -5.38
N GLU A 254 19.55 -8.21 -5.42
CA GLU A 254 19.81 -9.51 -6.04
C GLU A 254 20.22 -9.34 -7.51
N LEU A 255 19.44 -8.58 -8.28
CA LEU A 255 19.72 -8.28 -9.68
C LEU A 255 21.07 -7.57 -9.85
N ALA A 256 21.37 -6.58 -9.01
CA ALA A 256 22.62 -5.84 -9.09
C ALA A 256 23.85 -6.70 -8.70
N ARG A 257 23.70 -7.59 -7.70
CA ARG A 257 24.73 -8.54 -7.32
C ARG A 257 25.04 -9.52 -8.46
N ASP A 258 24.01 -10.11 -9.07
CA ASP A 258 24.18 -11.06 -10.17
C ASP A 258 24.84 -10.39 -11.38
N TRP A 259 24.35 -9.18 -11.73
CA TRP A 259 24.99 -8.38 -12.78
C TRP A 259 26.45 -8.06 -12.46
N ALA A 260 26.78 -7.68 -11.23
CA ALA A 260 28.14 -7.32 -10.85
C ALA A 260 29.12 -8.51 -10.94
N VAL A 261 28.65 -9.73 -10.65
CA VAL A 261 29.44 -10.96 -10.75
C VAL A 261 29.70 -11.35 -12.21
N GLU A 262 28.72 -11.15 -13.09
CA GLU A 262 28.82 -11.54 -14.50
C GLU A 262 29.50 -10.47 -15.37
N ARG A 263 29.19 -9.20 -15.14
CA ARG A 263 29.71 -8.09 -15.95
C ARG A 263 31.18 -7.86 -15.73
N ARG A 264 31.94 -7.89 -16.82
CA ARG A 264 33.42 -7.68 -16.78
C ARG A 264 33.80 -6.32 -17.38
N GLN A 265 34.68 -5.61 -16.70
CA GLN A 265 35.35 -4.40 -17.17
C GLN A 265 36.80 -4.41 -16.67
N PHE A 266 37.73 -3.78 -17.39
CA PHE A 266 39.14 -3.75 -17.04
C PHE A 266 39.73 -5.15 -16.75
N GLY A 267 39.20 -6.21 -17.43
CA GLY A 267 39.68 -7.58 -17.30
C GLY A 267 39.06 -8.39 -16.14
N SER A 268 38.28 -7.79 -15.23
CA SER A 268 37.69 -8.45 -14.04
C SER A 268 36.18 -8.29 -13.97
N PRO A 269 35.45 -9.13 -13.23
CA PRO A 269 34.10 -8.84 -12.82
C PRO A 269 34.02 -7.49 -12.13
N ILE A 270 32.93 -6.71 -12.33
CA ILE A 270 32.83 -5.43 -11.66
C ILE A 270 32.62 -5.59 -10.13
N ALA A 271 32.21 -6.76 -9.67
CA ALA A 271 32.14 -7.13 -8.26
C ALA A 271 33.52 -7.11 -7.56
N ASP A 272 34.63 -7.16 -8.31
CA ASP A 272 35.98 -7.10 -7.73
C ASP A 272 36.41 -5.65 -7.37
N PHE A 273 35.68 -4.65 -7.82
CA PHE A 273 36.02 -3.25 -7.56
C PHE A 273 35.41 -2.77 -6.24
N GLN A 274 36.24 -2.17 -5.37
CA GLN A 274 35.86 -1.75 -4.02
C GLN A 274 34.67 -0.76 -4.01
N LEU A 275 34.54 0.13 -5.01
CA LEU A 275 33.42 1.05 -5.10
C LEU A 275 32.08 0.32 -5.35
N VAL A 276 32.08 -0.76 -6.13
CA VAL A 276 30.91 -1.62 -6.34
C VAL A 276 30.59 -2.41 -5.08
N GLN A 277 31.62 -2.99 -4.44
CA GLN A 277 31.45 -3.71 -3.16
C GLN A 277 30.87 -2.80 -2.07
N GLY A 278 31.33 -1.54 -1.98
CA GLY A 278 30.79 -0.56 -1.06
C GLY A 278 29.29 -0.30 -1.30
N MET A 279 28.89 -0.10 -2.56
CA MET A 279 27.46 0.08 -2.89
C MET A 279 26.61 -1.14 -2.55
N LEU A 280 27.09 -2.36 -2.83
CA LEU A 280 26.37 -3.59 -2.47
C LEU A 280 26.23 -3.74 -0.94
N ALA A 281 27.31 -3.45 -0.20
CA ALA A 281 27.29 -3.51 1.26
C ALA A 281 26.31 -2.49 1.88
N ASP A 282 26.33 -1.25 1.41
CA ASP A 282 25.39 -0.21 1.84
C ASP A 282 23.93 -0.61 1.59
N CYS A 283 23.64 -1.22 0.43
CA CYS A 283 22.31 -1.74 0.11
C CYS A 283 21.88 -2.83 1.10
N ALA A 284 22.77 -3.77 1.41
CA ALA A 284 22.49 -4.86 2.36
C ALA A 284 22.18 -4.31 3.77
N VAL A 285 22.95 -3.30 4.23
CA VAL A 285 22.72 -2.63 5.51
C VAL A 285 21.35 -1.94 5.54
N ASP A 286 21.04 -1.12 4.51
CA ASP A 286 19.76 -0.42 4.41
C ASP A 286 18.56 -1.42 4.47
N ILE A 287 18.64 -2.54 3.76
CA ILE A 287 17.59 -3.58 3.75
C ILE A 287 17.48 -4.27 5.12
N ALA A 288 18.59 -4.75 5.67
CA ALA A 288 18.58 -5.55 6.89
C ALA A 288 18.03 -4.76 8.10
N VAL A 289 18.46 -3.51 8.28
CA VAL A 289 18.03 -2.66 9.40
C VAL A 289 16.53 -2.34 9.29
N ASN A 290 16.05 -1.96 8.10
CA ASN A 290 14.65 -1.59 7.92
C ASN A 290 13.72 -2.80 8.01
N ARG A 291 14.14 -3.99 7.52
CA ARG A 291 13.40 -5.23 7.72
C ARG A 291 13.24 -5.56 9.20
N ALA A 292 14.33 -5.55 9.96
CA ALA A 292 14.29 -5.86 11.37
C ALA A 292 13.34 -4.93 12.14
N TYR A 293 13.41 -3.62 11.88
CA TYR A 293 12.54 -2.66 12.53
C TYR A 293 11.06 -2.80 12.11
N THR A 294 10.78 -3.04 10.84
CA THR A 294 9.41 -3.26 10.34
C THR A 294 8.76 -4.49 10.99
N HIS A 295 9.51 -5.60 11.08
CA HIS A 295 9.05 -6.82 11.76
C HIS A 295 8.83 -6.60 13.25
N GLN A 296 9.72 -5.86 13.92
CA GLN A 296 9.55 -5.51 15.33
C GLN A 296 8.23 -4.74 15.55
N VAL A 297 7.96 -3.71 14.74
CA VAL A 297 6.75 -2.90 14.93
C VAL A 297 5.50 -3.72 14.60
N ALA A 298 5.53 -4.57 13.58
CA ALA A 298 4.44 -5.47 13.25
C ALA A 298 4.12 -6.42 14.41
N TRP A 299 5.15 -7.03 15.02
CA TRP A 299 5.01 -7.85 16.21
C TRP A 299 4.43 -7.07 17.41
N GLU A 300 4.88 -5.82 17.63
CA GLU A 300 4.34 -4.98 18.70
C GLU A 300 2.85 -4.67 18.51
N VAL A 301 2.38 -4.56 17.26
CA VAL A 301 0.95 -4.40 16.94
C VAL A 301 0.17 -5.66 17.29
N ASP A 302 0.65 -6.83 16.86
CA ASP A 302 -0.03 -8.12 17.08
C ASP A 302 -0.13 -8.46 18.59
N GLU A 303 0.92 -8.20 19.35
CA GLU A 303 0.96 -8.47 20.80
C GLU A 303 0.24 -7.40 21.64
N GLY A 304 -0.13 -6.26 21.05
CA GLY A 304 -0.78 -5.17 21.78
C GLY A 304 0.06 -4.56 22.91
N VAL A 305 1.39 -4.64 22.79
CA VAL A 305 2.34 -4.27 23.87
C VAL A 305 2.66 -2.77 23.94
N ALA A 306 2.06 -1.95 23.08
CA ALA A 306 2.22 -0.51 23.09
C ALA A 306 0.87 0.21 22.81
N ASP A 307 0.72 1.42 23.34
CA ASP A 307 -0.48 2.21 23.09
C ASP A 307 -0.59 2.64 21.62
N ARG A 308 -1.83 2.89 21.16
CA ARG A 308 -2.15 3.26 19.77
C ARG A 308 -1.30 4.42 19.24
N LYS A 309 -0.99 5.44 20.05
CA LYS A 309 -0.22 6.61 19.61
C LYS A 309 1.25 6.27 19.44
N THR A 310 1.81 5.45 20.32
CA THR A 310 3.16 4.91 20.21
C THR A 310 3.28 4.05 18.94
N LEU A 311 2.34 3.13 18.68
CA LEU A 311 2.33 2.31 17.47
C LEU A 311 2.20 3.15 16.20
N HIS A 312 1.37 4.20 16.23
CA HIS A 312 1.23 5.14 15.12
C HIS A 312 2.56 5.84 14.76
N ALA A 313 3.32 6.29 15.79
CA ALA A 313 4.64 6.88 15.57
C ALA A 313 5.67 5.85 15.08
N LYS A 314 5.67 4.64 15.63
CA LYS A 314 6.59 3.57 15.22
C LYS A 314 6.31 3.12 13.78
N ALA A 315 5.06 3.00 13.37
CA ALA A 315 4.69 2.73 11.97
C ALA A 315 5.12 3.87 11.04
N ALA A 316 5.03 5.13 11.49
CA ALA A 316 5.54 6.27 10.74
C ALA A 316 7.08 6.22 10.59
N ILE A 317 7.82 5.80 11.63
CA ILE A 317 9.28 5.57 11.56
C ILE A 317 9.58 4.46 10.54
N ALA A 318 8.88 3.33 10.61
CA ALA A 318 9.09 2.20 9.71
C ALA A 318 8.87 2.61 8.24
N LYS A 319 7.75 3.27 7.92
CA LYS A 319 7.43 3.75 6.57
C LYS A 319 8.45 4.75 6.07
N LEU A 320 8.79 5.76 6.87
CA LEU A 320 9.77 6.77 6.52
C LEU A 320 11.14 6.15 6.22
N ALA A 321 11.65 5.34 7.14
CA ALA A 321 12.98 4.76 7.03
C ALA A 321 13.07 3.78 5.85
N ALA A 322 12.09 2.88 5.71
CA ALA A 322 12.07 1.88 4.64
C ALA A 322 11.95 2.52 3.26
N SER A 323 11.01 3.46 3.04
CA SER A 323 10.82 4.10 1.74
C SER A 323 12.01 4.96 1.31
N GLU A 324 12.64 5.69 2.24
CA GLU A 324 13.87 6.46 1.95
C GLU A 324 15.07 5.53 1.67
N ALA A 325 15.23 4.46 2.44
CA ALA A 325 16.30 3.48 2.26
C ALA A 325 16.15 2.74 0.92
N SER A 326 14.94 2.27 0.60
CA SER A 326 14.68 1.56 -0.65
C SER A 326 14.95 2.44 -1.89
N GLY A 327 14.64 3.74 -1.82
CA GLY A 327 15.03 4.69 -2.85
C GLY A 327 16.55 4.78 -3.04
N ARG A 328 17.33 4.80 -1.95
CA ARG A 328 18.81 4.77 -2.04
C ARG A 328 19.35 3.45 -2.57
N VAL A 329 18.74 2.34 -2.17
CA VAL A 329 19.13 1.00 -2.63
C VAL A 329 18.93 0.87 -4.14
N VAL A 330 17.73 1.21 -4.64
CA VAL A 330 17.47 1.05 -6.08
C VAL A 330 18.29 2.01 -6.93
N ASP A 331 18.60 3.22 -6.44
CA ASP A 331 19.51 4.16 -7.10
C ASP A 331 20.93 3.58 -7.26
N ARG A 332 21.49 3.01 -6.18
CA ARG A 332 22.79 2.32 -6.22
C ARG A 332 22.77 1.10 -7.13
N CYS A 333 21.71 0.31 -7.08
CA CYS A 333 21.55 -0.87 -7.94
C CYS A 333 21.50 -0.49 -9.42
N LEU A 334 20.75 0.53 -9.78
CA LEU A 334 20.69 1.07 -11.14
C LEU A 334 22.08 1.58 -11.59
N GLN A 335 22.81 2.27 -10.70
CA GLN A 335 24.17 2.74 -10.95
C GLN A 335 25.13 1.58 -11.22
N ILE A 336 25.04 0.46 -10.50
CA ILE A 336 25.86 -0.75 -10.72
C ILE A 336 25.59 -1.36 -12.09
N PHE A 337 24.35 -1.34 -12.58
CA PHE A 337 24.00 -1.78 -13.93
C PHE A 337 24.62 -0.87 -15.03
N GLY A 338 24.95 0.37 -14.71
CA GLY A 338 25.45 1.36 -15.67
C GLY A 338 24.42 1.64 -16.78
N GLY A 339 24.85 1.75 -18.04
CA GLY A 339 23.94 2.04 -19.16
C GLY A 339 22.78 1.05 -19.32
N ARG A 340 22.97 -0.19 -18.91
CA ARG A 340 21.89 -1.20 -18.93
C ARG A 340 20.82 -0.96 -17.85
N GLY A 341 21.19 -0.33 -16.74
CA GLY A 341 20.20 0.07 -15.73
C GLY A 341 19.23 1.17 -16.18
N TYR A 342 19.56 1.86 -17.28
CA TYR A 342 18.73 2.91 -17.89
C TYR A 342 17.84 2.38 -19.03
N ASP A 343 17.92 1.08 -19.33
CA ASP A 343 17.17 0.39 -20.37
C ASP A 343 15.90 -0.23 -19.79
N ARG A 344 14.73 0.14 -20.33
CA ARG A 344 13.40 -0.32 -19.86
C ARG A 344 13.19 -1.83 -19.89
N SER A 345 14.01 -2.58 -20.63
CA SER A 345 13.99 -4.05 -20.63
C SER A 345 14.45 -4.67 -19.30
N TYR A 346 15.15 -3.89 -18.45
CA TYR A 346 15.63 -4.37 -17.16
C TYR A 346 14.72 -3.96 -16.00
N PRO A 347 14.39 -4.88 -15.07
CA PRO A 347 13.46 -4.58 -13.97
C PRO A 347 13.98 -3.50 -13.01
N VAL A 348 15.29 -3.30 -12.90
CA VAL A 348 15.88 -2.30 -12.00
C VAL A 348 15.45 -0.88 -12.34
N GLU A 349 15.28 -0.55 -13.61
CA GLU A 349 14.78 0.75 -14.07
C GLU A 349 13.32 0.95 -13.64
N ARG A 350 12.46 -0.06 -13.80
CA ARG A 350 11.07 -0.02 -13.36
C ARG A 350 10.97 0.16 -11.86
N LEU A 351 11.74 -0.61 -11.07
CA LEU A 351 11.82 -0.48 -9.60
C LEU A 351 12.25 0.93 -9.19
N TYR A 352 13.19 1.56 -9.92
CA TYR A 352 13.63 2.94 -9.63
C TYR A 352 12.48 3.94 -9.77
N ARG A 353 11.70 3.86 -10.83
CA ARG A 353 10.53 4.74 -11.04
C ARG A 353 9.43 4.49 -10.01
N GLU A 354 9.14 3.23 -9.73
CA GLU A 354 8.05 2.81 -8.86
C GLU A 354 8.29 3.22 -7.41
N LEU A 355 9.45 2.89 -6.85
CA LEU A 355 9.77 3.19 -5.45
C LEU A 355 9.79 4.71 -5.12
N ARG A 356 9.76 5.58 -6.14
CA ARG A 356 9.73 7.03 -5.90
C ARG A 356 8.43 7.49 -5.26
N VAL A 357 7.29 6.86 -5.56
CA VAL A 357 5.99 7.24 -5.01
C VAL A 357 5.84 6.89 -3.53
N ASP A 358 6.55 5.87 -3.03
CA ASP A 358 6.45 5.43 -1.63
C ASP A 358 6.88 6.50 -0.60
N ARG A 359 7.61 7.53 -1.04
CA ARG A 359 7.92 8.70 -0.23
C ARG A 359 6.83 9.79 -0.29
N ILE A 360 5.77 9.59 -1.08
CA ILE A 360 4.70 10.56 -1.35
C ILE A 360 3.37 10.09 -0.78
N TRP A 361 2.87 8.94 -1.21
CA TRP A 361 1.55 8.44 -0.82
C TRP A 361 1.49 7.97 0.64
N GLU A 362 0.28 7.77 1.16
CA GLU A 362 -0.03 7.36 2.54
C GLU A 362 0.65 8.24 3.62
N GLY A 363 0.76 9.54 3.28
CA GLY A 363 1.48 10.54 4.04
C GLY A 363 2.94 10.63 3.62
N THR A 364 3.32 11.81 3.12
CA THR A 364 4.67 12.07 2.62
C THR A 364 5.74 11.83 3.68
N SER A 365 7.01 11.71 3.25
CA SER A 365 8.15 11.63 4.16
C SER A 365 8.17 12.78 5.18
N GLU A 366 7.70 13.97 4.78
CA GLU A 366 7.58 15.15 5.66
C GLU A 366 6.50 14.95 6.71
N ILE A 367 5.33 14.43 6.32
CA ILE A 367 4.24 14.11 7.25
C ILE A 367 4.66 13.03 8.24
N GLN A 368 5.36 11.98 7.81
CA GLN A 368 5.89 10.98 8.72
C GLN A 368 6.84 11.62 9.76
N ARG A 369 7.73 12.54 9.33
CA ARG A 369 8.62 13.29 10.24
C ARG A 369 7.85 14.13 11.25
N LEU A 370 6.79 14.82 10.82
CA LEU A 370 5.93 15.59 11.71
C LEU A 370 5.23 14.72 12.76
N ILE A 371 4.74 13.54 12.36
CA ILE A 371 4.13 12.57 13.29
C ILE A 371 5.15 12.13 14.35
N VAL A 372 6.33 11.72 13.93
CA VAL A 372 7.40 11.27 14.82
C VAL A 372 7.84 12.39 15.76
N ALA A 373 8.10 13.59 15.22
CA ALA A 373 8.51 14.75 16.01
C ALA A 373 7.43 15.16 17.02
N GLY A 374 6.16 15.15 16.61
CA GLY A 374 5.03 15.48 17.49
C GLY A 374 4.92 14.52 18.69
N GLU A 375 5.13 13.22 18.48
CA GLU A 375 5.11 12.25 19.59
C GLU A 375 6.38 12.34 20.46
N LEU A 376 7.56 12.59 19.89
CA LEU A 376 8.78 12.84 20.65
C LEU A 376 8.64 14.07 21.58
N VAL A 377 8.07 15.16 21.07
CA VAL A 377 7.86 16.39 21.88
C VAL A 377 6.85 16.15 23.00
N LYS A 378 5.78 15.39 22.75
CA LYS A 378 4.72 15.13 23.74
C LYS A 378 5.11 14.07 24.77
N ARG A 379 5.90 13.05 24.40
CA ARG A 379 6.13 11.83 25.20
C ARG A 379 7.60 11.53 25.45
N GLY A 380 8.52 12.38 24.98
CA GLY A 380 9.96 12.14 25.06
C GLY A 380 10.37 10.92 24.23
N THR A 381 11.54 10.35 24.57
CA THR A 381 12.11 9.20 23.85
C THR A 381 11.40 7.86 24.13
N GLY A 382 10.31 7.87 24.88
CA GLY A 382 9.53 6.66 25.19
C GLY A 382 9.05 5.91 23.93
N VAL A 383 8.76 6.66 22.85
CA VAL A 383 8.37 6.11 21.54
C VAL A 383 9.43 5.17 20.92
N LEU A 384 10.71 5.33 21.31
CA LEU A 384 11.82 4.52 20.83
C LEU A 384 12.09 3.27 21.68
N ARG A 385 11.45 3.16 22.85
CA ARG A 385 11.69 2.05 23.76
C ARG A 385 11.15 0.74 23.21
N MET A 386 11.91 -0.33 23.46
CA MET A 386 11.39 -1.69 23.33
C MET A 386 10.34 -1.92 24.42
N PRO A 387 9.26 -2.68 24.14
CA PRO A 387 8.33 -3.10 25.17
C PRO A 387 9.08 -3.84 26.28
N SER A 388 8.73 -3.57 27.55
CA SER A 388 9.21 -4.36 28.68
C SER A 388 8.30 -5.57 28.88
N ALA A 389 8.86 -6.72 29.24
CA ALA A 389 8.06 -7.80 29.81
C ALA A 389 7.36 -7.25 31.06
N GLY A 390 6.03 -7.28 31.08
CA GLY A 390 5.22 -6.87 32.22
C GLY A 390 5.41 -7.77 33.43
#